data_08e04c07088401a82ef9a6ca55c0dd9c
#
_entry.id   08e04c07088401a82ef9a6ca55c0dd9c
#
_cell.length_a   1.000
_cell.length_b   1.000
_cell.length_c   1.000
_cell.angle_alpha   90.00
_cell.angle_beta   90.00
_cell.angle_gamma   90.00
#
_symmetry.space_group_name_H-M   'P 1'
#
loop_
_entity.id
_entity.type
_entity.pdbx_description
1 polymer ?
#
loop_
_entity_poly.entity_id
_entity_poly.type
_entity_poly.pdbx_seq_one_letter_code
_entity_poly.pdbx_strand_id
1 'polypeptide(L)'
;ETEITQQNEVVKREYHYPPLKLLKRGDGKSQGDSDEHLRKTAKKLQDTLHNFGVNVTVTNVSCGPTVTRYELQPEMGVKVSKIVNLADDIKLNLATPDIRIEAPIPGKAAVGIEVPNKENHAVMLREILQSQEFQSAKSRLSFAVGKDIAGKPVVTDLSLIHI
;
A
#
# COMPACT_ATOMS: atom_id res chain seq x y z
N GLU A 1 52.94 50.04 -7.13
CA GLU A 1 52.40 48.68 -6.93
C GLU A 1 50.88 48.81 -6.84
N THR A 2 50.19 48.37 -7.93
CA THR A 2 48.75 48.48 -8.05
C THR A 2 48.21 47.08 -7.80
N GLU A 3 47.64 46.83 -6.63
CA GLU A 3 46.94 45.59 -6.31
C GLU A 3 45.63 45.51 -7.09
N ILE A 4 45.59 44.58 -8.04
CA ILE A 4 44.34 44.22 -8.78
C ILE A 4 43.59 43.26 -7.91
N THR A 5 42.66 43.78 -7.11
CA THR A 5 41.68 42.98 -6.37
C THR A 5 40.61 42.47 -7.39
N GLN A 6 40.82 41.28 -7.94
CA GLN A 6 39.79 40.60 -8.71
C GLN A 6 38.64 40.19 -7.74
N GLN A 7 37.59 40.95 -7.70
CA GLN A 7 36.35 40.55 -7.10
C GLN A 7 35.72 39.43 -7.96
N ASN A 8 35.93 38.19 -7.56
CA ASN A 8 35.16 37.06 -8.08
C ASN A 8 33.71 37.23 -7.62
N GLU A 9 32.89 37.86 -8.46
CA GLU A 9 31.44 37.81 -8.31
C GLU A 9 31.00 36.36 -8.44
N VAL A 10 30.69 35.74 -7.29
CA VAL A 10 30.05 34.43 -7.24
C VAL A 10 28.64 34.58 -7.81
N VAL A 11 28.49 34.36 -9.10
CA VAL A 11 27.18 34.31 -9.78
C VAL A 11 26.40 33.19 -9.09
N LYS A 12 25.46 33.55 -8.22
CA LYS A 12 24.50 32.62 -7.64
C LYS A 12 23.68 32.00 -8.77
N ARG A 13 24.08 30.82 -9.23
CA ARG A 13 23.29 30.06 -10.20
C ARG A 13 22.02 29.61 -9.49
N GLU A 14 20.87 30.08 -9.97
CA GLU A 14 19.57 29.62 -9.51
C GLU A 14 19.42 28.13 -9.88
N TYR A 15 19.23 27.29 -8.87
CA TYR A 15 19.09 25.86 -9.09
C TYR A 15 17.67 25.55 -9.60
N HIS A 16 17.59 24.98 -10.79
CA HIS A 16 16.31 24.51 -11.35
C HIS A 16 16.17 23.01 -11.10
N TYR A 17 15.09 22.62 -10.41
CA TYR A 17 14.77 21.23 -10.20
C TYR A 17 14.48 20.52 -11.52
N PRO A 18 14.93 19.25 -11.68
CA PRO A 18 14.54 18.43 -12.83
C PRO A 18 13.03 18.35 -12.95
N PRO A 19 12.44 18.59 -14.12
CA PRO A 19 10.99 18.55 -14.27
C PRO A 19 10.46 17.11 -14.14
N LEU A 20 9.30 16.95 -13.47
CA LEU A 20 8.66 15.65 -13.25
C LEU A 20 8.34 14.88 -14.55
N LYS A 21 8.30 15.57 -15.70
CA LYS A 21 8.10 14.94 -17.02
C LYS A 21 9.20 13.97 -17.43
N LEU A 22 10.40 14.06 -16.81
CA LEU A 22 11.52 13.13 -17.03
C LEU A 22 11.26 11.76 -16.38
N LEU A 23 10.36 11.68 -15.40
CA LEU A 23 9.97 10.43 -14.78
C LEU A 23 8.89 9.73 -15.59
N LYS A 24 8.98 8.40 -15.66
CA LYS A 24 7.97 7.56 -16.32
C LYS A 24 6.59 7.81 -15.71
N ARG A 25 5.58 7.89 -16.57
CA ARG A 25 4.18 7.93 -16.16
C ARG A 25 3.68 6.49 -16.04
N GLY A 26 2.88 6.19 -15.02
CA GLY A 26 2.18 4.92 -14.93
C GLY A 26 1.17 4.76 -16.07
N ASP A 27 0.93 3.52 -16.48
CA ASP A 27 0.05 3.21 -17.63
C ASP A 27 -1.43 3.55 -17.40
N GLY A 28 -1.79 4.05 -16.21
CA GLY A 28 -3.16 4.43 -15.86
C GLY A 28 -4.17 3.27 -15.87
N LYS A 29 -3.70 2.05 -16.12
CA LYS A 29 -4.53 0.86 -16.02
C LYS A 29 -4.90 0.63 -14.56
N SER A 30 -6.11 0.21 -14.30
CA SER A 30 -6.68 0.01 -12.97
C SER A 30 -5.67 -0.71 -12.06
N GLN A 31 -5.38 -0.08 -10.94
CA GLN A 31 -4.43 -0.60 -9.97
C GLN A 31 -5.04 -1.81 -9.27
N GLY A 32 -4.61 -3.01 -9.66
CA GLY A 32 -5.02 -4.24 -9.01
C GLY A 32 -5.87 -5.18 -9.87
N ASP A 33 -6.26 -6.27 -9.26
CA ASP A 33 -7.16 -7.26 -9.84
C ASP A 33 -8.50 -6.62 -10.26
N SER A 34 -9.12 -7.16 -11.32
CA SER A 34 -10.44 -6.64 -11.76
C SER A 34 -11.48 -6.76 -10.63
N ASP A 35 -12.44 -5.83 -10.60
CA ASP A 35 -13.53 -5.83 -9.59
C ASP A 35 -14.27 -7.17 -9.53
N GLU A 36 -14.41 -7.84 -10.66
CA GLU A 36 -15.01 -9.17 -10.73
C GLU A 36 -14.15 -10.21 -10.00
N HIS A 37 -12.83 -10.16 -10.19
CA HIS A 37 -11.90 -11.07 -9.51
C HIS A 37 -11.90 -10.82 -8.00
N LEU A 38 -11.90 -9.56 -7.57
CA LEU A 38 -11.96 -9.19 -6.15
C LEU A 38 -13.24 -9.73 -5.48
N ARG A 39 -14.39 -9.57 -6.13
CA ARG A 39 -15.67 -10.10 -5.64
C ARG A 39 -15.69 -11.63 -5.59
N LYS A 40 -15.15 -12.29 -6.61
CA LYS A 40 -15.05 -13.75 -6.68
C LYS A 40 -14.17 -14.30 -5.57
N THR A 41 -13.04 -13.65 -5.30
CA THR A 41 -12.12 -14.04 -4.22
C THR A 41 -12.75 -13.79 -2.85
N ALA A 42 -13.43 -12.65 -2.65
CA ALA A 42 -14.17 -12.35 -1.42
C ALA A 42 -15.22 -13.42 -1.11
N LYS A 43 -16.03 -13.78 -2.13
CA LYS A 43 -17.04 -14.86 -2.00
C LYS A 43 -16.37 -16.20 -1.66
N LYS A 44 -15.29 -16.55 -2.37
CA LYS A 44 -14.56 -17.81 -2.14
C LYS A 44 -13.99 -17.88 -0.73
N LEU A 45 -13.48 -16.78 -0.18
CA LEU A 45 -13.04 -16.67 1.22
C LEU A 45 -14.19 -16.96 2.18
N GLN A 46 -15.34 -16.30 1.96
CA GLN A 46 -16.52 -16.46 2.81
C GLN A 46 -17.04 -17.90 2.75
N ASP A 47 -17.17 -18.48 1.56
CA ASP A 47 -17.63 -19.85 1.35
C ASP A 47 -16.67 -20.87 1.99
N THR A 48 -15.36 -20.64 1.88
CA THR A 48 -14.33 -21.51 2.50
C THR A 48 -14.49 -21.51 4.01
N LEU A 49 -14.54 -20.34 4.65
CA LEU A 49 -14.70 -20.25 6.10
C LEU A 49 -16.04 -20.84 6.57
N HIS A 50 -17.11 -20.61 5.82
CA HIS A 50 -18.44 -21.19 6.11
C HIS A 50 -18.40 -22.72 6.09
N ASN A 51 -17.74 -23.34 5.11
CA ASN A 51 -17.60 -24.81 5.02
C ASN A 51 -16.88 -25.41 6.21
N PHE A 52 -15.99 -24.66 6.85
CA PHE A 52 -15.32 -25.04 8.12
C PHE A 52 -16.11 -24.62 9.37
N GLY A 53 -17.36 -24.20 9.20
CA GLY A 53 -18.25 -23.80 10.32
C GLY A 53 -17.81 -22.48 10.96
N VAL A 54 -17.28 -21.56 10.17
CA VAL A 54 -16.90 -20.20 10.58
C VAL A 54 -17.68 -19.19 9.74
N ASN A 55 -18.74 -18.63 10.32
CA ASN A 55 -19.56 -17.63 9.64
C ASN A 55 -18.87 -16.26 9.74
N VAL A 56 -18.62 -15.66 8.59
CA VAL A 56 -18.05 -14.32 8.47
C VAL A 56 -18.75 -13.53 7.37
N THR A 57 -18.72 -12.21 7.47
CA THR A 57 -19.17 -11.32 6.40
C THR A 57 -18.01 -10.47 5.92
N VAL A 58 -17.78 -10.39 4.60
CA VAL A 58 -16.79 -9.47 4.02
C VAL A 58 -17.38 -8.05 4.08
N THR A 59 -16.75 -7.16 4.85
CA THR A 59 -17.20 -5.78 5.06
C THR A 59 -16.49 -4.78 4.19
N ASN A 60 -15.23 -5.07 3.84
CA ASN A 60 -14.42 -4.17 3.02
C ASN A 60 -13.38 -4.95 2.22
N VAL A 61 -12.99 -4.40 1.06
CA VAL A 61 -11.92 -4.92 0.22
C VAL A 61 -11.03 -3.74 -0.18
N SER A 62 -9.76 -3.80 0.21
CA SER A 62 -8.75 -2.78 -0.11
C SER A 62 -7.71 -3.39 -1.03
N CYS A 63 -7.65 -2.93 -2.27
CA CYS A 63 -6.70 -3.40 -3.28
C CYS A 63 -5.46 -2.52 -3.29
N GLY A 64 -4.32 -3.07 -2.89
CA GLY A 64 -3.01 -2.44 -2.95
C GLY A 64 -2.20 -2.85 -4.20
N PRO A 65 -0.96 -2.36 -4.32
CA PRO A 65 -0.12 -2.65 -5.49
C PRO A 65 0.30 -4.12 -5.62
N THR A 66 0.45 -4.83 -4.52
CA THR A 66 0.97 -6.22 -4.48
C THR A 66 0.04 -7.19 -3.78
N VAL A 67 -0.77 -6.70 -2.85
CA VAL A 67 -1.71 -7.50 -2.05
C VAL A 67 -3.06 -6.84 -2.00
N THR A 68 -4.10 -7.66 -1.89
CA THR A 68 -5.47 -7.20 -1.60
C THR A 68 -5.85 -7.64 -0.19
N ARG A 69 -6.33 -6.70 0.62
CA ARG A 69 -6.82 -6.96 1.98
C ARG A 69 -8.34 -7.10 1.96
N TYR A 70 -8.82 -8.22 2.48
CA TYR A 70 -10.22 -8.51 2.73
C TYR A 70 -10.49 -8.35 4.23
N GLU A 71 -11.37 -7.43 4.60
CA GLU A 71 -11.81 -7.25 5.99
C GLU A 71 -13.04 -8.12 6.24
N LEU A 72 -12.94 -9.02 7.20
CA LEU A 72 -13.98 -9.97 7.55
C LEU A 72 -14.49 -9.68 8.95
N GLN A 73 -15.81 -9.58 9.09
CA GLN A 73 -16.45 -9.48 10.38
C GLN A 73 -17.01 -10.86 10.78
N PRO A 74 -16.45 -11.51 11.81
CA PRO A 74 -16.98 -12.76 12.33
C PRO A 74 -18.36 -12.56 12.98
N GLU A 75 -19.25 -13.54 12.85
CA GLU A 75 -20.50 -13.56 13.61
C GLU A 75 -20.23 -13.75 15.11
N MET A 76 -21.23 -13.37 15.92
CA MET A 76 -21.16 -13.54 17.38
C MET A 76 -20.91 -15.00 17.76
N GLY A 77 -19.97 -15.22 18.68
CA GLY A 77 -19.58 -16.55 19.12
C GLY A 77 -18.47 -17.23 18.32
N VAL A 78 -18.05 -16.66 17.19
CA VAL A 78 -16.91 -17.17 16.42
C VAL A 78 -15.60 -16.75 17.10
N LYS A 79 -14.77 -17.75 17.45
CA LYS A 79 -13.44 -17.50 18.00
C LYS A 79 -12.47 -17.10 16.91
N VAL A 80 -11.77 -15.98 17.08
CA VAL A 80 -10.77 -15.46 16.14
C VAL A 80 -9.67 -16.50 15.85
N SER A 81 -9.23 -17.24 16.88
CA SER A 81 -8.23 -18.30 16.72
C SER A 81 -8.65 -19.39 15.72
N LYS A 82 -9.97 -19.65 15.57
CA LYS A 82 -10.47 -20.62 14.59
C LYS A 82 -10.19 -20.15 13.16
N ILE A 83 -10.31 -18.84 12.90
CA ILE A 83 -9.98 -18.25 11.59
C ILE A 83 -8.49 -18.35 11.31
N VAL A 84 -7.65 -18.01 12.30
CA VAL A 84 -6.18 -18.05 12.15
C VAL A 84 -5.69 -19.47 11.87
N ASN A 85 -6.25 -20.47 12.54
CA ASN A 85 -5.88 -21.88 12.35
C ASN A 85 -6.27 -22.44 10.97
N LEU A 86 -7.20 -21.81 10.25
CA LEU A 86 -7.59 -22.19 8.91
C LEU A 86 -6.73 -21.55 7.80
N ALA A 87 -5.61 -20.92 8.14
CA ALA A 87 -4.75 -20.24 7.18
C ALA A 87 -4.30 -21.15 6.03
N ASP A 88 -3.92 -22.40 6.32
CA ASP A 88 -3.47 -23.36 5.31
C ASP A 88 -4.62 -23.84 4.41
N ASP A 89 -5.80 -24.05 4.98
CA ASP A 89 -7.01 -24.41 4.23
C ASP A 89 -7.44 -23.26 3.29
N ILE A 90 -7.33 -22.02 3.76
CA ILE A 90 -7.62 -20.84 2.95
C ILE A 90 -6.62 -20.74 1.79
N LYS A 91 -5.31 -20.90 2.05
CA LYS A 91 -4.28 -20.90 0.99
C LYS A 91 -4.55 -21.96 -0.06
N LEU A 92 -4.88 -23.17 0.36
CA LEU A 92 -5.20 -24.28 -0.54
C LEU A 92 -6.42 -23.95 -1.40
N ASN A 93 -7.50 -23.48 -0.79
CA ASN A 93 -8.72 -23.15 -1.51
C ASN A 93 -8.54 -22.00 -2.49
N LEU A 94 -7.80 -20.96 -2.12
CA LEU A 94 -7.51 -19.82 -2.99
C LEU A 94 -6.45 -20.12 -4.05
N ALA A 95 -5.74 -21.27 -3.93
CA ALA A 95 -4.58 -21.62 -4.75
C ALA A 95 -3.51 -20.51 -4.73
N THR A 96 -3.21 -19.97 -3.55
CA THR A 96 -2.20 -18.93 -3.31
C THR A 96 -1.04 -19.47 -2.48
N PRO A 97 0.21 -19.07 -2.77
CA PRO A 97 1.37 -19.57 -2.04
C PRO A 97 1.41 -19.12 -0.58
N ASP A 98 0.90 -17.93 -0.31
CA ASP A 98 0.89 -17.36 1.03
C ASP A 98 -0.28 -16.41 1.25
N ILE A 99 -0.67 -16.22 2.52
CA ILE A 99 -1.60 -15.20 3.00
C ILE A 99 -1.12 -14.66 4.34
N ARG A 100 -1.50 -13.42 4.65
CA ARG A 100 -1.28 -12.86 5.98
C ARG A 100 -2.61 -12.62 6.66
N ILE A 101 -2.76 -13.13 7.88
CA ILE A 101 -3.97 -12.90 8.69
C ILE A 101 -3.62 -11.95 9.83
N GLU A 102 -4.30 -10.82 9.88
CA GLU A 102 -4.23 -9.85 10.97
C GLU A 102 -5.52 -9.92 11.79
N ALA A 103 -5.40 -10.45 13.01
CA ALA A 103 -6.56 -10.78 13.81
C ALA A 103 -6.36 -10.42 15.30
N PRO A 104 -7.02 -9.36 15.79
CA PRO A 104 -7.89 -8.43 15.08
C PRO A 104 -7.13 -7.36 14.30
N ILE A 105 -7.82 -6.65 13.40
CA ILE A 105 -7.29 -5.42 12.81
C ILE A 105 -7.24 -4.34 13.89
N PRO A 106 -6.11 -3.61 14.06
CA PRO A 106 -6.01 -2.53 15.04
C PRO A 106 -7.12 -1.51 14.89
N GLY A 107 -7.86 -1.27 15.98
CA GLY A 107 -8.96 -0.31 16.02
C GLY A 107 -10.27 -0.76 15.37
N LYS A 108 -10.37 -2.02 14.90
CA LYS A 108 -11.60 -2.57 14.29
C LYS A 108 -11.97 -3.93 14.88
N ALA A 109 -13.26 -4.21 15.04
CA ALA A 109 -13.78 -5.53 15.39
C ALA A 109 -13.88 -6.44 14.15
N ALA A 110 -12.77 -6.58 13.42
CA ALA A 110 -12.69 -7.32 12.17
C ALA A 110 -11.35 -8.06 12.05
N VAL A 111 -11.32 -9.06 11.18
CA VAL A 111 -10.11 -9.81 10.81
C VAL A 111 -9.72 -9.43 9.39
N GLY A 112 -8.46 -9.09 9.16
CA GLY A 112 -7.90 -8.82 7.85
C GLY A 112 -7.22 -10.05 7.27
N ILE A 113 -7.57 -10.42 6.03
CA ILE A 113 -6.85 -11.43 5.26
C ILE A 113 -6.24 -10.75 4.05
N GLU A 114 -4.91 -10.75 3.98
CA GLU A 114 -4.15 -10.21 2.86
C GLU A 114 -3.79 -11.35 1.91
N VAL A 115 -4.21 -11.21 0.66
CA VAL A 115 -3.99 -12.19 -0.41
C VAL A 115 -3.12 -11.53 -1.48
N PRO A 116 -2.04 -12.17 -1.96
CA PRO A 116 -1.25 -11.64 -3.06
C PRO A 116 -2.09 -11.43 -4.31
N ASN A 117 -1.88 -10.31 -4.99
CA ASN A 117 -2.52 -10.04 -6.27
C ASN A 117 -1.95 -10.98 -7.34
N LYS A 118 -2.75 -11.32 -8.35
CA LYS A 118 -2.26 -12.08 -9.50
C LYS A 118 -1.26 -11.29 -10.33
N GLU A 119 -1.50 -10.00 -10.47
CA GLU A 119 -0.63 -9.07 -11.17
C GLU A 119 -0.15 -7.99 -10.20
N ASN A 120 1.16 -7.87 -10.08
CA ASN A 120 1.77 -6.81 -9.29
C ASN A 120 1.89 -5.54 -10.13
N HIS A 121 1.50 -4.42 -9.57
CA HIS A 121 1.62 -3.12 -10.22
C HIS A 121 2.78 -2.32 -9.63
N ALA A 122 3.67 -1.86 -10.53
CA ALA A 122 4.76 -1.00 -10.14
C ALA A 122 4.24 0.38 -9.72
N VAL A 123 4.60 0.81 -8.51
CA VAL A 123 4.31 2.16 -8.04
C VAL A 123 5.30 3.13 -8.66
N MET A 124 4.80 4.07 -9.46
CA MET A 124 5.66 5.04 -10.15
C MET A 124 6.03 6.21 -9.23
N LEU A 125 7.33 6.51 -9.14
CA LEU A 125 7.82 7.63 -8.34
C LEU A 125 7.12 8.95 -8.69
N ARG A 126 6.88 9.21 -9.97
CA ARG A 126 6.18 10.40 -10.44
C ARG A 126 4.81 10.56 -9.77
N GLU A 127 4.06 9.48 -9.63
CA GLU A 127 2.74 9.48 -9.02
C GLU A 127 2.79 9.90 -7.54
N ILE A 128 3.77 9.35 -6.78
CA ILE A 128 3.94 9.72 -5.38
C ILE A 128 4.38 11.18 -5.23
N LEU A 129 5.33 11.65 -6.07
CA LEU A 129 5.78 13.04 -6.04
C LEU A 129 4.68 14.04 -6.41
N GLN A 130 3.68 13.62 -7.19
CA GLN A 130 2.51 14.43 -7.55
C GLN A 130 1.36 14.33 -6.54
N SER A 131 1.44 13.42 -5.57
CA SER A 131 0.40 13.25 -4.55
C SER A 131 0.33 14.45 -3.61
N GLN A 132 -0.86 14.64 -3.02
CA GLN A 132 -1.07 15.71 -2.05
C GLN A 132 -0.21 15.52 -0.81
N GLU A 133 0.00 14.26 -0.38
CA GLU A 133 0.83 13.90 0.75
C GLU A 133 2.28 14.38 0.58
N PHE A 134 2.85 14.21 -0.62
CA PHE A 134 4.21 14.71 -0.90
C PHE A 134 4.25 16.22 -1.05
N GLN A 135 3.29 16.82 -1.77
CA GLN A 135 3.24 18.27 -2.02
C GLN A 135 3.01 19.09 -0.73
N SER A 136 2.32 18.51 0.25
CA SER A 136 2.08 19.15 1.55
C SER A 136 3.19 18.93 2.57
N ALA A 137 4.21 18.13 2.25
CA ALA A 137 5.34 17.86 3.12
C ALA A 137 6.16 19.13 3.36
N LYS A 138 6.38 19.49 4.63
CA LYS A 138 7.08 20.74 5.02
C LYS A 138 8.59 20.63 4.97
N SER A 139 9.12 19.43 5.16
CA SER A 139 10.56 19.20 5.23
C SER A 139 11.17 19.06 3.83
N ARG A 140 12.35 19.65 3.66
CA ARG A 140 13.15 19.46 2.45
C ARG A 140 13.81 18.07 2.36
N LEU A 141 13.78 17.31 3.45
CA LEU A 141 14.29 15.94 3.53
C LEU A 141 13.18 14.89 3.39
N SER A 142 11.98 15.32 3.01
CA SER A 142 10.88 14.40 2.73
C SER A 142 11.17 13.58 1.48
N PHE A 143 10.86 12.28 1.55
CA PHE A 143 11.02 11.40 0.39
C PHE A 143 9.82 10.46 0.23
N ALA A 144 9.60 10.03 -1.01
CA ALA A 144 8.55 9.12 -1.39
C ALA A 144 8.97 7.68 -1.12
N VAL A 145 8.27 6.96 -0.23
CA VAL A 145 8.53 5.56 0.09
C VAL A 145 7.79 4.63 -0.89
N GLY A 146 6.52 4.91 -1.18
CA GLY A 146 5.68 4.09 -2.03
C GLY A 146 4.21 4.28 -1.74
N LYS A 147 3.44 3.17 -1.81
CA LYS A 147 2.03 3.10 -1.40
C LYS A 147 1.86 2.04 -0.33
N ASP A 148 0.92 2.26 0.57
CA ASP A 148 0.50 1.26 1.54
C ASP A 148 -0.40 0.19 0.91
N ILE A 149 -0.84 -0.78 1.72
CA ILE A 149 -1.73 -1.87 1.27
C ILE A 149 -3.13 -1.40 0.85
N ALA A 150 -3.50 -0.16 1.18
CA ALA A 150 -4.74 0.47 0.72
C ALA A 150 -4.52 1.31 -0.56
N GLY A 151 -3.29 1.33 -1.11
CA GLY A 151 -2.93 2.13 -2.27
C GLY A 151 -2.68 3.61 -1.98
N LYS A 152 -2.62 4.00 -0.69
CA LYS A 152 -2.39 5.39 -0.28
C LYS A 152 -0.90 5.75 -0.33
N PRO A 153 -0.51 6.92 -0.86
CA PRO A 153 0.88 7.35 -0.89
C PRO A 153 1.50 7.43 0.51
N VAL A 154 2.71 6.90 0.65
CA VAL A 154 3.50 6.96 1.88
C VAL A 154 4.71 7.85 1.65
N VAL A 155 4.76 8.93 2.42
CA VAL A 155 5.85 9.93 2.42
C VAL A 155 6.42 9.99 3.83
N THR A 156 7.74 10.03 3.95
CA THR A 156 8.41 10.15 5.24
C THR A 156 9.50 11.20 5.19
N ASP A 157 10.04 11.55 6.35
CA ASP A 157 11.08 12.57 6.53
C ASP A 157 12.33 11.92 7.13
N LEU A 158 13.46 12.11 6.47
CA LEU A 158 14.77 11.62 6.94
C LEU A 158 15.21 12.28 8.25
N SER A 159 14.70 13.45 8.60
CA SER A 159 15.02 14.11 9.88
C SER A 159 14.51 13.36 11.11
N LEU A 160 13.54 12.46 10.95
CA LEU A 160 12.98 11.63 12.03
C LEU A 160 13.93 10.51 12.50
N ILE A 161 15.05 10.32 11.84
CA ILE A 161 16.08 9.30 12.20
C ILE A 161 16.75 9.58 13.56
N HIS A 162 16.60 10.78 14.11
CA HIS A 162 17.25 11.20 15.36
C HIS A 162 16.32 11.25 16.58
N ILE A 163 15.28 10.43 16.59
CA ILE A 163 14.44 10.29 17.80
C ILE A 163 14.89 9.10 18.63
#